data_0242d217a24025e279330010b3ae7d6a
#
_entry.id   0242d217a24025e279330010b3ae7d6a
#
_cell.length_a   1.000
_cell.length_b   1.000
_cell.length_c   1.000
_cell.angle_alpha   90.00
_cell.angle_beta   90.00
_cell.angle_gamma   90.00
#
_symmetry.space_group_name_H-M   'P 1'
#
loop_
_entity.id
_entity.type
_entity.pdbx_description
1 polymer ?
#
loop_
_entity_poly.entity_id
_entity_poly.type
_entity_poly.pdbx_seq_one_letter_code
_entity_poly.pdbx_strand_id
1 'polypeptide(L)'
;MRMPEYMIISNRVVKSNMTNPHRIAHFEYLSMLKNEGKLQIAGRFSDGTGGMYILTVDSFEEAQRLADADPYHIYSIRKFKVFGWERKL
;
A
#
# COMPACT_ATOMS: atom_id res chain seq x y z
N MET A 1 8.21 11.54 -20.14
CA MET A 1 8.06 12.10 -18.78
C MET A 1 7.62 10.99 -17.82
N ARG A 2 8.28 10.89 -16.67
CA ARG A 2 7.96 9.84 -15.71
C ARG A 2 6.81 10.30 -14.81
N MET A 3 5.84 9.44 -14.57
CA MET A 3 4.78 9.72 -13.61
C MET A 3 5.33 9.77 -12.19
N PRO A 4 4.72 10.59 -11.32
CA PRO A 4 5.14 10.65 -9.92
C PRO A 4 5.04 9.30 -9.22
N GLU A 5 5.92 9.12 -8.24
CA GLU A 5 5.87 7.93 -7.38
C GLU A 5 5.47 8.34 -5.96
N TYR A 6 4.75 7.46 -5.30
CA TYR A 6 4.30 7.67 -3.93
C TYR A 6 4.61 6.41 -3.11
N MET A 7 5.19 6.63 -1.95
CA MET A 7 5.52 5.55 -1.02
C MET A 7 4.41 5.41 -0.01
N ILE A 8 3.87 4.21 0.12
CA ILE A 8 2.82 3.90 1.08
C ILE A 8 3.45 3.09 2.19
N ILE A 9 3.50 3.67 3.39
CA ILE A 9 3.98 2.96 4.58
C ILE A 9 2.77 2.56 5.40
N SER A 10 2.69 1.29 5.76
CA SER A 10 1.61 0.80 6.61
C SER A 10 2.18 0.19 7.88
N ASN A 11 1.56 0.52 9.01
CA ASN A 11 1.95 0.00 10.32
C ASN A 11 0.80 -0.78 10.92
N ARG A 12 1.13 -1.95 11.49
CA ARG A 12 0.14 -2.82 12.10
C ARG A 12 -0.54 -2.13 13.28
N VAL A 13 -1.86 -2.26 13.35
CA VAL A 13 -2.64 -1.82 14.50
C VAL A 13 -2.56 -2.92 15.56
N VAL A 14 -2.10 -2.58 16.76
CA VAL A 14 -1.78 -3.54 17.82
C VAL A 14 -2.96 -4.47 18.15
N LYS A 15 -4.18 -3.94 18.14
CA LYS A 15 -5.39 -4.69 18.45
C LYS A 15 -6.12 -5.21 17.22
N SER A 16 -5.46 -5.21 16.07
CA SER A 16 -6.09 -5.68 14.84
C SER A 16 -6.28 -7.19 14.88
N ASN A 17 -7.37 -7.64 14.26
CA ASN A 17 -7.72 -9.05 14.18
C ASN A 17 -7.61 -9.52 12.74
N MET A 18 -6.37 -9.63 12.24
CA MET A 18 -6.12 -10.06 10.88
C MET A 18 -6.41 -11.54 10.71
N THR A 19 -7.18 -11.86 9.67
CA THR A 19 -7.51 -13.24 9.31
C THR A 19 -6.96 -13.57 7.94
N ASN A 20 -6.99 -14.85 7.56
CA ASN A 20 -6.59 -15.26 6.21
C ASN A 20 -7.43 -14.60 5.12
N PRO A 21 -8.76 -14.47 5.24
CA PRO A 21 -9.54 -13.70 4.26
C PRO A 21 -9.07 -12.27 4.08
N HIS A 22 -8.67 -11.58 5.15
CA HIS A 22 -8.13 -10.22 5.05
C HIS A 22 -6.83 -10.20 4.26
N ARG A 23 -5.95 -11.17 4.53
CA ARG A 23 -4.66 -11.27 3.83
C ARG A 23 -4.88 -11.55 2.34
N ILE A 24 -5.78 -12.46 2.02
CA ILE A 24 -6.10 -12.79 0.63
C ILE A 24 -6.64 -11.56 -0.10
N ALA A 25 -7.59 -10.84 0.52
CA ALA A 25 -8.17 -9.64 -0.07
C ALA A 25 -7.11 -8.57 -0.33
N HIS A 26 -6.18 -8.38 0.61
CA HIS A 26 -5.08 -7.42 0.46
C HIS A 26 -4.20 -7.79 -0.73
N PHE A 27 -3.79 -9.07 -0.84
CA PHE A 27 -2.95 -9.51 -1.97
C PHE A 27 -3.67 -9.42 -3.30
N GLU A 28 -4.95 -9.74 -3.34
CA GLU A 28 -5.75 -9.59 -4.57
C GLU A 28 -5.80 -8.13 -5.00
N TYR A 29 -5.98 -7.22 -4.05
CA TYR A 29 -6.01 -5.79 -4.32
C TYR A 29 -4.66 -5.32 -4.88
N LEU A 30 -3.55 -5.69 -4.24
CA LEU A 30 -2.21 -5.32 -4.72
C LEU A 30 -1.92 -5.91 -6.08
N SER A 31 -2.33 -7.16 -6.33
CA SER A 31 -2.15 -7.80 -7.64
C SER A 31 -2.91 -7.08 -8.73
N MET A 32 -4.12 -6.62 -8.44
CA MET A 32 -4.90 -5.80 -9.38
C MET A 32 -4.17 -4.52 -9.72
N LEU A 33 -3.65 -3.81 -8.72
CA LEU A 33 -2.90 -2.57 -8.95
C LEU A 33 -1.63 -2.82 -9.76
N LYS A 34 -0.96 -3.94 -9.53
CA LYS A 34 0.22 -4.31 -10.30
C LYS A 34 -0.14 -4.57 -11.76
N ASN A 35 -1.22 -5.29 -12.00
CA ASN A 35 -1.68 -5.57 -13.35
C ASN A 35 -2.10 -4.30 -14.09
N GLU A 36 -2.58 -3.29 -13.38
CA GLU A 36 -2.92 -1.99 -13.96
C GLU A 36 -1.70 -1.08 -14.16
N GLY A 37 -0.52 -1.54 -13.78
CA GLY A 37 0.70 -0.75 -13.90
C GLY A 37 0.87 0.32 -12.83
N LYS A 38 0.03 0.31 -11.81
CA LYS A 38 0.06 1.32 -10.74
C LYS A 38 0.97 0.95 -9.58
N LEU A 39 1.09 -0.34 -9.28
CA LEU A 39 1.95 -0.83 -8.21
C LEU A 39 3.29 -1.28 -8.78
N GLN A 40 4.39 -0.75 -8.24
CA GLN A 40 5.74 -1.09 -8.70
C GLN A 40 6.35 -2.23 -7.87
N ILE A 41 6.39 -2.04 -6.56
CA ILE A 41 6.91 -3.04 -5.63
C ILE A 41 6.09 -3.00 -4.35
N ALA A 42 6.06 -4.10 -3.63
CA ALA A 42 5.40 -4.18 -2.33
C ALA A 42 6.16 -5.19 -1.48
N GLY A 43 6.19 -4.96 -0.18
CA GLY A 43 6.86 -5.86 0.73
C GLY A 43 6.41 -5.67 2.17
N ARG A 44 6.73 -6.66 2.98
CA ARG A 44 6.46 -6.66 4.41
C ARG A 44 7.76 -6.37 5.15
N PHE A 45 7.68 -5.60 6.23
CA PHE A 45 8.85 -5.42 7.10
C PHE A 45 9.19 -6.76 7.77
N SER A 46 10.49 -7.05 7.85
CA SER A 46 10.96 -8.34 8.36
C SER A 46 10.49 -8.63 9.78
N ASP A 47 10.31 -7.58 10.57
CA ASP A 47 9.86 -7.73 11.97
C ASP A 47 8.35 -7.87 12.10
N GLY A 48 7.61 -7.85 11.00
CA GLY A 48 6.16 -8.05 11.01
C GLY A 48 5.35 -6.84 11.45
N THR A 49 5.98 -5.66 11.62
CA THR A 49 5.30 -4.46 12.13
C THR A 49 4.45 -3.76 11.07
N GLY A 50 4.62 -4.10 9.81
CA GLY A 50 3.89 -3.47 8.72
C GLY A 50 4.52 -3.78 7.38
N GLY A 51 4.39 -2.85 6.45
CA GLY A 51 4.96 -3.01 5.12
C GLY A 51 5.03 -1.70 4.37
N MET A 52 5.45 -1.80 3.12
CA MET A 52 5.63 -0.64 2.25
C MET A 52 5.33 -1.03 0.81
N TYR A 53 4.73 -0.12 0.05
CA TYR A 53 4.68 -0.29 -1.40
C TYR A 53 4.80 1.06 -2.11
N ILE A 54 5.19 0.99 -3.39
CA ILE A 54 5.39 2.16 -4.25
C ILE A 54 4.32 2.15 -5.32
N LEU A 55 3.59 3.26 -5.41
CA LEU A 55 2.59 3.48 -6.46
C LEU A 55 3.13 4.50 -7.47
N THR A 56 2.84 4.28 -8.74
CA THR A 56 3.08 5.25 -9.81
C THR A 56 1.72 5.70 -10.32
N VAL A 57 1.30 6.90 -9.92
CA VAL A 57 -0.02 7.47 -10.25
C VAL A 57 0.12 8.97 -10.46
N ASP A 58 -0.95 9.59 -10.99
CA ASP A 58 -0.91 10.99 -11.41
C ASP A 58 -0.78 12.00 -10.27
N SER A 59 -1.32 11.69 -9.10
CA SER A 59 -1.43 12.69 -8.03
C SER A 59 -1.37 12.04 -6.65
N PHE A 60 -1.07 12.88 -5.66
CA PHE A 60 -1.11 12.47 -4.25
C PHE A 60 -2.52 12.00 -3.88
N GLU A 61 -3.55 12.71 -4.36
CA GLU A 61 -4.94 12.38 -4.06
C GLU A 61 -5.30 10.99 -4.55
N GLU A 62 -4.82 10.60 -5.73
CA GLU A 62 -5.05 9.25 -6.23
C GLU A 62 -4.31 8.22 -5.41
N ALA A 63 -3.05 8.50 -5.04
CA ALA A 63 -2.28 7.59 -4.19
C ALA A 63 -2.98 7.39 -2.84
N GLN A 64 -3.48 8.47 -2.25
CA GLN A 64 -4.22 8.41 -0.99
C GLN A 64 -5.50 7.59 -1.15
N ARG A 65 -6.24 7.80 -2.22
CA ARG A 65 -7.47 7.06 -2.51
C ARG A 65 -7.20 5.57 -2.63
N LEU A 66 -6.13 5.21 -3.31
CA LEU A 66 -5.77 3.79 -3.49
C LEU A 66 -5.30 3.16 -2.18
N ALA A 67 -4.55 3.89 -1.36
CA ALA A 67 -4.16 3.41 -0.04
C ALA A 67 -5.38 3.21 0.86
N ASP A 68 -6.34 4.13 0.81
CA ASP A 68 -7.56 4.05 1.60
C ASP A 68 -8.43 2.87 1.18
N ALA A 69 -8.35 2.44 -0.07
CA ALA A 69 -9.12 1.32 -0.60
C ALA A 69 -8.49 -0.05 -0.32
N ASP A 70 -7.26 -0.07 0.22
CA ASP A 70 -6.61 -1.33 0.58
C ASP A 70 -7.42 -2.02 1.69
N PRO A 71 -7.75 -3.31 1.54
CA PRO A 71 -8.48 -4.04 2.58
C PRO A 71 -7.86 -3.95 3.98
N TYR A 72 -6.55 -3.87 4.08
CA TYR A 72 -5.90 -3.68 5.38
C TYR A 72 -6.24 -2.33 6.02
N HIS A 73 -6.52 -1.32 5.21
CA HIS A 73 -7.01 -0.04 5.72
C HIS A 73 -8.50 -0.12 6.07
N ILE A 74 -9.29 -0.70 5.16
CA ILE A 74 -10.76 -0.78 5.32
C ILE A 74 -11.13 -1.52 6.61
N TYR A 75 -10.41 -2.59 6.91
CA TYR A 75 -10.67 -3.41 8.11
C TYR A 75 -9.85 -2.98 9.32
N SER A 76 -9.20 -1.81 9.25
CA SER A 76 -8.41 -1.23 10.35
C SER A 76 -7.31 -2.17 10.87
N ILE A 77 -6.73 -2.97 9.97
CA ILE A 77 -5.63 -3.87 10.32
C ILE A 77 -4.31 -3.13 10.37
N ARG A 78 -4.15 -2.13 9.50
CA ARG A 78 -2.95 -1.29 9.44
C ARG A 78 -3.32 0.17 9.32
N LYS A 79 -2.46 1.05 9.84
CA LYS A 79 -2.53 2.49 9.61
C LYS A 79 -1.59 2.82 8.47
N PHE A 80 -2.06 3.66 7.53
CA PHE A 80 -1.35 3.97 6.31
C PHE A 80 -0.91 5.43 6.29
N LYS A 81 0.28 5.67 5.74
CA LYS A 81 0.77 7.03 5.43
C LYS A 81 1.27 7.05 3.99
N VAL A 82 0.97 8.14 3.30
CA VAL A 82 1.34 8.35 1.91
C VAL A 82 2.39 9.45 1.83
N PHE A 83 3.49 9.17 1.14
CA PHE A 83 4.58 10.13 0.95
C PHE A 83 4.86 10.29 -0.54
N GLY A 84 5.05 11.54 -0.97
CA GLY A 84 5.67 11.78 -2.26
C GLY A 84 7.09 11.23 -2.22
N TRP A 85 7.50 10.61 -3.32
CA TRP A 85 8.79 9.92 -3.39
C TRP A 85 9.47 10.27 -4.70
N GLU A 86 10.74 10.68 -4.63
CA GLU A 86 11.54 10.95 -5.82
C GLU A 86 12.76 10.04 -5.81
N ARG A 87 12.81 9.17 -6.80
CA ARG A 87 13.91 8.22 -6.95
C ARG A 87 15.15 8.98 -7.42
N LYS A 88 16.27 8.82 -6.73
CA LYS A 88 17.51 9.52 -7.04
C LYS A 88 18.57 8.62 -7.69
N LEU A 89 18.48 7.33 -7.48
CA LEU A 89 19.45 6.38 -8.04
C LEU A 89 18.76 5.25 -8.79
#